data_3ffec6926ca4e9d67dcd76e64d40724b
#
_entry.id   3ffec6926ca4e9d67dcd76e64d40724b
#
_cell.length_a   1.000
_cell.length_b   1.000
_cell.length_c   1.000
_cell.angle_alpha   90.00
_cell.angle_beta   90.00
_cell.angle_gamma   90.00
#
_symmetry.space_group_name_H-M   'P 1'
#
loop_
_entity.id
_entity.type
_entity.pdbx_description
1 polymer ?
#
loop_
_entity_poly.entity_id
_entity_poly.type
_entity_poly.pdbx_seq_one_letter_code
_entity_poly.pdbx_strand_id
1 'polypeptide(L)'
;MKILELCLSPGLGGLELYMFRCANALAQNQHVVAVVTDTGKLREYFREHADTAVHTLAKSSKHLPLINARRLARIFDSEHIDVVHMHWGNDLALAALAKKLSASKPALVYTRQMKMTRYKDDWYHRFMYAEMDLMLTITRQLEREAKRFVPVDDAQVTTLYYGVTPPSTWLTADAIRHQRDQLGFGADDFVIGLFGRLEHGKGQHLLIEALAMASDDAPQLKALIVGHEMKPGYRDELQRLAKNLGVSANIAFMDFVAAPQMLMQVCDCVTLASEEETFGLVLPEAMRCGIAVIGSNRGGVPEIITHEKTGLLFESGEASSLHQQICRLYTDPDFKEQLAETGKLEADERFDADDHFKALEKHILQTTRG
;
A
#
# COMPACT_ATOMS: atom_id res chain seq x y z
N MET A 1 18.71 -20.83 -2.95
CA MET A 1 17.35 -21.17 -3.38
C MET A 1 16.98 -20.30 -4.56
N LYS A 2 16.13 -20.78 -5.47
CA LYS A 2 15.68 -20.00 -6.62
C LYS A 2 14.19 -19.67 -6.48
N ILE A 3 13.87 -18.39 -6.44
CA ILE A 3 12.53 -17.86 -6.21
C ILE A 3 12.02 -17.24 -7.50
N LEU A 4 10.76 -17.54 -7.85
CA LEU A 4 10.07 -16.90 -8.96
C LEU A 4 9.00 -15.96 -8.40
N GLU A 5 9.15 -14.68 -8.69
CA GLU A 5 8.15 -13.65 -8.42
C GLU A 5 7.13 -13.59 -9.56
N LEU A 6 5.84 -13.78 -9.26
CA LEU A 6 4.77 -13.87 -10.26
C LEU A 6 3.73 -12.75 -10.11
N CYS A 7 3.56 -11.93 -11.14
CA CYS A 7 2.47 -10.96 -11.24
C CYS A 7 2.12 -10.64 -12.69
N LEU A 8 0.97 -11.08 -13.17
CA LEU A 8 0.48 -10.78 -14.53
C LEU A 8 -0.51 -9.62 -14.57
N SER A 9 -0.56 -8.81 -13.50
CA SER A 9 -1.35 -7.57 -13.52
C SER A 9 -0.84 -6.61 -14.59
N PRO A 10 -1.73 -6.01 -15.40
CA PRO A 10 -1.33 -5.08 -16.46
C PRO A 10 -1.00 -3.67 -15.93
N GLY A 11 -1.34 -3.39 -14.68
CA GLY A 11 -1.16 -2.09 -14.04
C GLY A 11 0.27 -1.81 -13.60
N LEU A 12 0.45 -0.64 -13.00
CA LEU A 12 1.61 -0.30 -12.19
C LEU A 12 1.09 0.51 -10.99
N GLY A 13 0.91 -0.15 -9.88
CA GLY A 13 0.40 0.42 -8.63
C GLY A 13 1.06 -0.22 -7.43
N GLY A 14 0.45 -0.11 -6.26
CA GLY A 14 1.03 -0.62 -5.01
C GLY A 14 1.35 -2.11 -5.03
N LEU A 15 0.50 -2.92 -5.67
CA LEU A 15 0.69 -4.37 -5.79
C LEU A 15 1.91 -4.71 -6.64
N GLU A 16 2.05 -4.09 -7.81
CA GLU A 16 3.14 -4.34 -8.74
C GLU A 16 4.47 -3.81 -8.21
N LEU A 17 4.46 -2.63 -7.62
CA LEU A 17 5.63 -2.03 -6.98
C LEU A 17 6.08 -2.83 -5.75
N TYR A 18 5.15 -3.45 -5.04
CA TYR A 18 5.50 -4.35 -3.94
C TYR A 18 6.20 -5.61 -4.44
N MET A 19 5.71 -6.26 -5.51
CA MET A 19 6.42 -7.38 -6.14
C MET A 19 7.84 -6.99 -6.55
N PHE A 20 8.01 -5.82 -7.17
CA PHE A 20 9.34 -5.31 -7.55
C PHE A 20 10.26 -5.16 -6.33
N ARG A 21 9.75 -4.60 -5.23
CA ARG A 21 10.50 -4.48 -3.97
C ARG A 21 10.87 -5.84 -3.38
N CYS A 22 9.94 -6.82 -3.42
CA CYS A 22 10.22 -8.20 -3.00
C CYS A 22 11.35 -8.81 -3.84
N ALA A 23 11.28 -8.69 -5.17
CA ALA A 23 12.31 -9.22 -6.07
C ALA A 23 13.70 -8.65 -5.74
N ASN A 24 13.80 -7.33 -5.57
CA ASN A 24 15.07 -6.67 -5.26
C ASN A 24 15.62 -7.04 -3.86
N ALA A 25 14.75 -7.10 -2.85
CA ALA A 25 15.16 -7.44 -1.50
C ALA A 25 15.62 -8.92 -1.41
N LEU A 26 14.86 -9.83 -2.00
CA LEU A 26 15.20 -11.26 -2.02
C LEU A 26 16.46 -11.54 -2.86
N ALA A 27 16.71 -10.77 -3.93
CA ALA A 27 17.89 -10.93 -4.78
C ALA A 27 19.22 -10.66 -4.05
N GLN A 28 19.18 -10.03 -2.88
CA GLN A 28 20.39 -9.85 -2.06
C GLN A 28 20.96 -11.18 -1.54
N ASN A 29 20.11 -12.17 -1.28
CA ASN A 29 20.51 -13.46 -0.67
C ASN A 29 20.12 -14.67 -1.51
N GLN A 30 19.23 -14.52 -2.49
CA GLN A 30 18.63 -15.61 -3.26
C GLN A 30 18.74 -15.34 -4.77
N HIS A 31 18.57 -16.39 -5.58
CA HIS A 31 18.42 -16.23 -7.02
C HIS A 31 16.94 -15.92 -7.33
N VAL A 32 16.68 -14.77 -7.91
CA VAL A 32 15.32 -14.32 -8.21
C VAL A 32 15.08 -14.19 -9.71
N VAL A 33 13.94 -14.71 -10.15
CA VAL A 33 13.42 -14.57 -11.51
C VAL A 33 12.03 -13.96 -11.43
N ALA A 34 11.71 -13.02 -12.32
CA ALA A 34 10.38 -12.44 -12.39
C ALA A 34 9.59 -12.96 -13.61
N VAL A 35 8.29 -13.20 -13.41
CA VAL A 35 7.34 -13.48 -14.50
C VAL A 35 6.23 -12.45 -14.46
N VAL A 36 6.13 -11.68 -15.54
CA VAL A 36 5.17 -10.58 -15.70
C VAL A 36 4.40 -10.71 -17.02
N THR A 37 3.33 -9.91 -17.18
CA THR A 37 2.64 -9.89 -18.48
C THR A 37 3.46 -9.17 -19.55
N ASP A 38 3.36 -9.63 -20.78
CA ASP A 38 4.09 -9.08 -21.94
C ASP A 38 3.67 -7.65 -22.30
N THR A 39 2.44 -7.23 -21.93
CA THR A 39 1.87 -5.92 -22.22
C THR A 39 1.81 -5.00 -21.00
N GLY A 40 2.34 -5.42 -19.84
CA GLY A 40 2.26 -4.69 -18.59
C GLY A 40 3.37 -3.66 -18.39
N LYS A 41 3.06 -2.56 -17.72
CA LYS A 41 4.04 -1.52 -17.34
C LYS A 41 5.13 -2.05 -16.39
N LEU A 42 4.83 -3.08 -15.61
CA LEU A 42 5.78 -3.69 -14.67
C LEU A 42 7.02 -4.27 -15.38
N ARG A 43 6.85 -4.81 -16.61
CA ARG A 43 7.98 -5.28 -17.44
C ARG A 43 8.98 -4.18 -17.74
N GLU A 44 8.49 -3.01 -18.15
CA GLU A 44 9.35 -1.86 -18.44
C GLU A 44 10.03 -1.36 -17.18
N TYR A 45 9.28 -1.32 -16.09
CA TYR A 45 9.79 -0.91 -14.79
C TYR A 45 10.95 -1.81 -14.31
N PHE A 46 10.84 -3.14 -14.42
CA PHE A 46 11.94 -4.05 -14.13
C PHE A 46 13.16 -3.78 -15.01
N ARG A 47 12.96 -3.61 -16.33
CA ARG A 47 14.05 -3.36 -17.28
C ARG A 47 14.84 -2.07 -16.96
N GLU A 48 14.18 -1.08 -16.42
CA GLU A 48 14.79 0.23 -16.13
C GLU A 48 15.45 0.28 -14.76
N HIS A 49 15.02 -0.56 -13.80
CA HIS A 49 15.39 -0.40 -12.39
C HIS A 49 15.97 -1.65 -11.73
N ALA A 50 16.13 -2.77 -12.44
CA ALA A 50 16.69 -4.00 -11.87
C ALA A 50 17.40 -4.87 -12.90
N ASP A 51 18.38 -5.66 -12.42
CA ASP A 51 19.07 -6.69 -13.19
C ASP A 51 18.41 -8.07 -13.11
N THR A 52 17.24 -8.16 -12.50
CA THR A 52 16.49 -9.40 -12.33
C THR A 52 16.08 -9.98 -13.70
N ALA A 53 16.32 -11.27 -13.91
CA ALA A 53 15.87 -11.97 -15.12
C ALA A 53 14.34 -11.95 -15.21
N VAL A 54 13.80 -11.47 -16.33
CA VAL A 54 12.36 -11.29 -16.52
C VAL A 54 11.86 -12.14 -17.67
N HIS A 55 10.98 -13.10 -17.39
CA HIS A 55 10.18 -13.82 -18.37
C HIS A 55 8.83 -13.14 -18.56
N THR A 56 8.23 -13.30 -19.74
CA THR A 56 6.91 -12.73 -20.02
C THR A 56 5.92 -13.79 -20.45
N LEU A 57 4.66 -13.61 -20.02
CA LEU A 57 3.53 -14.41 -20.48
C LEU A 57 2.45 -13.51 -21.08
N ALA A 58 1.87 -13.93 -22.19
CA ALA A 58 0.74 -13.25 -22.79
C ALA A 58 -0.50 -13.36 -21.89
N LYS A 59 -1.41 -12.40 -22.01
CA LYS A 59 -2.69 -12.47 -21.32
C LYS A 59 -3.46 -13.74 -21.69
N SER A 60 -4.00 -14.45 -20.72
CA SER A 60 -4.75 -15.70 -20.92
C SER A 60 -6.08 -15.70 -20.17
N SER A 61 -6.89 -16.75 -20.38
CA SER A 61 -8.12 -16.97 -19.62
C SER A 61 -7.84 -17.06 -18.13
N LYS A 62 -8.65 -16.39 -17.31
CA LYS A 62 -8.54 -16.43 -15.85
C LYS A 62 -8.92 -17.77 -15.24
N HIS A 63 -9.79 -18.53 -15.91
CA HIS A 63 -10.37 -19.75 -15.33
C HIS A 63 -9.64 -21.01 -15.77
N LEU A 64 -9.15 -21.08 -17.01
CA LEU A 64 -8.47 -22.27 -17.52
C LEU A 64 -7.27 -21.88 -18.39
N PRO A 65 -6.17 -21.40 -17.81
CA PRO A 65 -5.01 -20.87 -18.52
C PRO A 65 -4.03 -21.98 -18.95
N LEU A 66 -4.50 -23.07 -19.58
CA LEU A 66 -3.72 -24.29 -19.86
C LEU A 66 -2.43 -24.05 -20.67
N ILE A 67 -2.47 -23.19 -21.67
CA ILE A 67 -1.30 -22.89 -22.50
C ILE A 67 -0.24 -22.18 -21.68
N ASN A 68 -0.64 -21.15 -20.93
CA ASN A 68 0.29 -20.41 -20.08
C ASN A 68 0.74 -21.24 -18.89
N ALA A 69 -0.10 -22.12 -18.35
CA ALA A 69 0.30 -23.05 -17.30
C ALA A 69 1.41 -24.00 -17.74
N ARG A 70 1.33 -24.53 -18.98
CA ARG A 70 2.43 -25.34 -19.55
C ARG A 70 3.70 -24.53 -19.79
N ARG A 71 3.58 -23.27 -20.22
CA ARG A 71 4.73 -22.37 -20.41
C ARG A 71 5.38 -22.06 -19.07
N LEU A 72 4.58 -21.71 -18.06
CA LEU A 72 5.05 -21.41 -16.71
C LEU A 72 5.68 -22.65 -16.04
N ALA A 73 5.09 -23.84 -16.21
CA ALA A 73 5.68 -25.10 -15.73
C ALA A 73 7.06 -25.37 -16.34
N ARG A 74 7.24 -25.08 -17.65
CA ARG A 74 8.56 -25.21 -18.29
C ARG A 74 9.57 -24.21 -17.72
N ILE A 75 9.13 -23.00 -17.36
CA ILE A 75 10.00 -22.02 -16.68
C ILE A 75 10.39 -22.57 -15.31
N PHE A 76 9.45 -23.13 -14.53
CA PHE A 76 9.76 -23.76 -13.24
C PHE A 76 10.84 -24.85 -13.38
N ASP A 77 10.67 -25.72 -14.35
CA ASP A 77 11.58 -26.86 -14.56
C ASP A 77 12.95 -26.41 -15.11
N SER A 78 12.97 -25.55 -16.15
CA SER A 78 14.22 -25.09 -16.78
C SER A 78 15.04 -24.17 -15.89
N GLU A 79 14.38 -23.38 -15.06
CA GLU A 79 15.02 -22.47 -14.10
C GLU A 79 15.28 -23.15 -12.73
N HIS A 80 14.83 -24.38 -12.54
CA HIS A 80 14.92 -25.09 -11.24
C HIS A 80 14.35 -24.26 -10.10
N ILE A 81 13.11 -23.80 -10.24
CA ILE A 81 12.44 -22.96 -9.25
C ILE A 81 12.07 -23.79 -8.02
N ASP A 82 12.46 -23.31 -6.84
CA ASP A 82 12.11 -23.92 -5.55
C ASP A 82 10.80 -23.35 -5.00
N VAL A 83 10.56 -22.04 -5.19
CA VAL A 83 9.38 -21.32 -4.69
C VAL A 83 8.84 -20.36 -5.72
N VAL A 84 7.53 -20.33 -5.87
CA VAL A 84 6.77 -19.30 -6.60
C VAL A 84 6.12 -18.37 -5.59
N HIS A 85 6.48 -17.10 -5.59
CA HIS A 85 5.83 -16.07 -4.80
C HIS A 85 4.92 -15.24 -5.69
N MET A 86 3.60 -15.37 -5.51
CA MET A 86 2.61 -14.68 -6.34
C MET A 86 1.96 -13.51 -5.59
N HIS A 87 1.57 -12.47 -6.36
CA HIS A 87 1.03 -11.23 -5.82
C HIS A 87 -0.41 -10.95 -6.25
N TRP A 88 -0.82 -11.40 -7.42
CA TRP A 88 -2.14 -11.10 -7.99
C TRP A 88 -3.08 -12.29 -7.91
N GLY A 89 -4.23 -12.14 -7.27
CA GLY A 89 -5.18 -13.24 -7.07
C GLY A 89 -5.73 -13.87 -8.35
N ASN A 90 -5.69 -13.16 -9.49
CA ASN A 90 -6.08 -13.73 -10.78
C ASN A 90 -5.06 -14.74 -11.33
N ASP A 91 -3.85 -14.77 -10.78
CA ASP A 91 -2.79 -15.68 -11.21
C ASP A 91 -2.87 -17.04 -10.51
N LEU A 92 -3.74 -17.18 -9.47
CA LEU A 92 -3.83 -18.40 -8.67
C LEU A 92 -4.10 -19.65 -9.52
N ALA A 93 -5.07 -19.59 -10.44
CA ALA A 93 -5.38 -20.71 -11.32
C ALA A 93 -4.20 -21.10 -12.22
N LEU A 94 -3.48 -20.10 -12.71
CA LEU A 94 -2.29 -20.28 -13.52
C LEU A 94 -1.17 -20.95 -12.72
N ALA A 95 -0.86 -20.42 -11.53
CA ALA A 95 0.21 -20.92 -10.67
C ALA A 95 -0.08 -22.37 -10.19
N ALA A 96 -1.30 -22.63 -9.73
CA ALA A 96 -1.73 -23.97 -9.29
C ALA A 96 -1.65 -25.01 -10.41
N LEU A 97 -2.13 -24.70 -11.62
CA LEU A 97 -2.04 -25.58 -12.78
C LEU A 97 -0.58 -25.79 -13.23
N ALA A 98 0.23 -24.73 -13.22
CA ALA A 98 1.65 -24.83 -13.59
C ALA A 98 2.41 -25.73 -12.59
N LYS A 99 2.17 -25.57 -11.28
CA LYS A 99 2.75 -26.46 -10.23
C LYS A 99 2.39 -27.93 -10.49
N LYS A 100 1.11 -28.23 -10.80
CA LYS A 100 0.69 -29.60 -11.12
C LYS A 100 1.34 -30.19 -12.38
N LEU A 101 1.63 -29.35 -13.37
CA LEU A 101 2.23 -29.76 -14.65
C LEU A 101 3.76 -29.83 -14.59
N SER A 102 4.38 -29.15 -13.67
CA SER A 102 5.84 -29.10 -13.48
C SER A 102 6.36 -30.39 -12.83
N ALA A 103 7.56 -30.78 -13.19
CA ALA A 103 8.29 -31.86 -12.55
C ALA A 103 8.88 -31.41 -11.19
N SER A 104 9.31 -30.15 -11.09
CA SER A 104 9.93 -29.57 -9.88
C SER A 104 8.91 -29.31 -8.76
N LYS A 105 7.64 -29.06 -9.09
CA LYS A 105 6.55 -28.80 -8.13
C LYS A 105 6.94 -27.78 -7.05
N PRO A 106 7.32 -26.54 -7.41
CA PRO A 106 7.79 -25.55 -6.46
C PRO A 106 6.73 -25.26 -5.38
N ALA A 107 7.15 -24.83 -4.19
CA ALA A 107 6.24 -24.31 -3.18
C ALA A 107 5.54 -23.04 -3.69
N LEU A 108 4.24 -22.90 -3.40
CA LEU A 108 3.45 -21.74 -3.83
C LEU A 108 3.10 -20.87 -2.64
N VAL A 109 3.68 -19.67 -2.63
CA VAL A 109 3.45 -18.62 -1.62
C VAL A 109 2.63 -17.50 -2.26
N TYR A 110 1.61 -17.02 -1.57
CA TYR A 110 0.76 -15.94 -2.05
C TYR A 110 0.70 -14.79 -1.06
N THR A 111 1.22 -13.61 -1.42
CA THR A 111 0.96 -12.38 -0.65
C THR A 111 -0.34 -11.75 -1.08
N ARG A 112 -1.35 -11.87 -0.21
CA ARG A 112 -2.67 -11.30 -0.42
C ARG A 112 -2.73 -9.85 0.02
N GLN A 113 -2.97 -8.96 -0.95
CA GLN A 113 -2.98 -7.50 -0.77
C GLN A 113 -4.36 -6.88 -0.90
N MET A 114 -5.34 -7.63 -1.40
CA MET A 114 -6.67 -7.12 -1.71
C MET A 114 -7.74 -7.82 -0.87
N LYS A 115 -8.75 -7.06 -0.47
CA LYS A 115 -9.93 -7.53 0.25
C LYS A 115 -10.62 -8.71 -0.45
N MET A 116 -11.23 -9.56 0.34
CA MET A 116 -12.10 -10.65 -0.12
C MET A 116 -13.57 -10.29 0.12
N THR A 117 -14.35 -10.26 -0.96
CA THR A 117 -15.74 -9.81 -0.90
C THR A 117 -16.76 -10.95 -0.99
N ARG A 118 -16.31 -12.19 -1.23
CA ARG A 118 -17.22 -13.34 -1.42
C ARG A 118 -16.56 -14.66 -1.03
N TYR A 119 -17.38 -15.63 -0.69
CA TYR A 119 -16.97 -17.03 -0.52
C TYR A 119 -16.46 -17.62 -1.83
N LYS A 120 -15.37 -18.38 -1.73
CA LYS A 120 -14.71 -19.09 -2.81
C LYS A 120 -14.41 -20.51 -2.35
N ASP A 121 -15.46 -21.27 -2.03
CA ASP A 121 -15.36 -22.62 -1.46
C ASP A 121 -16.02 -23.68 -2.36
N ASP A 122 -16.17 -23.39 -3.66
CA ASP A 122 -16.59 -24.36 -4.65
C ASP A 122 -15.43 -25.30 -5.06
N TRP A 123 -15.75 -26.39 -5.79
CA TRP A 123 -14.76 -27.40 -6.19
C TRP A 123 -13.56 -26.82 -6.97
N TYR A 124 -13.79 -25.77 -7.77
CA TYR A 124 -12.75 -25.13 -8.57
C TYR A 124 -11.77 -24.34 -7.68
N HIS A 125 -12.28 -23.58 -6.72
CA HIS A 125 -11.46 -22.87 -5.78
C HIS A 125 -10.72 -23.83 -4.83
N ARG A 126 -11.40 -24.88 -4.33
CA ARG A 126 -10.74 -25.93 -3.52
C ARG A 126 -9.57 -26.58 -4.26
N PHE A 127 -9.76 -26.89 -5.56
CA PHE A 127 -8.69 -27.44 -6.40
C PHE A 127 -7.49 -26.52 -6.53
N MET A 128 -7.70 -25.19 -6.65
CA MET A 128 -6.60 -24.23 -6.79
C MET A 128 -5.91 -23.90 -5.47
N TYR A 129 -6.68 -23.70 -4.40
CA TYR A 129 -6.12 -23.38 -3.09
C TYR A 129 -5.40 -24.59 -2.46
N ALA A 130 -5.75 -25.82 -2.84
CA ALA A 130 -5.03 -27.03 -2.40
C ALA A 130 -3.55 -27.07 -2.84
N GLU A 131 -3.17 -26.30 -3.86
CA GLU A 131 -1.77 -26.22 -4.31
C GLU A 131 -0.97 -25.12 -3.60
N MET A 132 -1.62 -24.30 -2.78
CA MET A 132 -0.99 -23.20 -2.07
C MET A 132 -0.41 -23.69 -0.75
N ASP A 133 0.86 -23.42 -0.53
CA ASP A 133 1.57 -23.86 0.68
C ASP A 133 1.53 -22.79 1.78
N LEU A 134 1.51 -21.50 1.40
CA LEU A 134 1.45 -20.36 2.34
C LEU A 134 0.71 -19.17 1.75
N MET A 135 -0.15 -18.55 2.54
CA MET A 135 -0.74 -17.24 2.26
C MET A 135 -0.24 -16.22 3.28
N LEU A 136 0.43 -15.19 2.80
CA LEU A 136 0.78 -14.00 3.57
C LEU A 136 -0.29 -12.94 3.36
N THR A 137 -0.84 -12.40 4.43
CA THR A 137 -1.82 -11.31 4.37
C THR A 137 -1.20 -10.06 4.95
N ILE A 138 -1.49 -8.90 4.36
CA ILE A 138 -0.88 -7.63 4.77
C ILE A 138 -1.57 -6.99 5.99
N THR A 139 -2.67 -7.58 6.47
CA THR A 139 -3.38 -7.18 7.70
C THR A 139 -4.05 -8.40 8.34
N ARG A 140 -4.28 -8.34 9.65
CA ARG A 140 -5.07 -9.34 10.40
C ARG A 140 -6.52 -9.39 9.93
N GLN A 141 -7.06 -8.26 9.43
CA GLN A 141 -8.38 -8.27 8.80
C GLN A 141 -8.38 -9.19 7.58
N LEU A 142 -7.40 -9.06 6.66
CA LEU A 142 -7.29 -9.96 5.51
C LEU A 142 -7.03 -11.41 5.90
N GLU A 143 -6.32 -11.67 6.99
CA GLU A 143 -6.12 -13.01 7.53
C GLU A 143 -7.46 -13.63 7.96
N ARG A 144 -8.27 -12.89 8.74
CA ARG A 144 -9.63 -13.33 9.12
C ARG A 144 -10.53 -13.54 7.90
N GLU A 145 -10.45 -12.66 6.91
CA GLU A 145 -11.19 -12.81 5.65
C GLU A 145 -10.72 -14.05 4.87
N ALA A 146 -9.42 -14.31 4.79
CA ALA A 146 -8.88 -15.48 4.12
C ALA A 146 -9.40 -16.78 4.77
N LYS A 147 -9.23 -16.92 6.08
CA LYS A 147 -9.71 -18.07 6.85
C LYS A 147 -11.22 -18.29 6.74
N ARG A 148 -11.99 -17.23 6.54
CA ARG A 148 -13.44 -17.28 6.41
C ARG A 148 -13.94 -17.58 5.00
N PHE A 149 -13.30 -17.02 3.97
CA PHE A 149 -13.86 -16.95 2.61
C PHE A 149 -13.22 -17.91 1.60
N VAL A 150 -12.05 -18.45 1.90
CA VAL A 150 -11.35 -19.37 0.97
C VAL A 150 -10.99 -20.68 1.66
N PRO A 151 -10.90 -21.80 0.90
CA PRO A 151 -10.65 -23.13 1.42
C PRO A 151 -9.14 -23.35 1.68
N VAL A 152 -8.63 -22.73 2.71
CA VAL A 152 -7.24 -22.84 3.19
C VAL A 152 -7.24 -23.30 4.64
N ASP A 153 -6.21 -24.02 5.03
CA ASP A 153 -6.00 -24.36 6.44
C ASP A 153 -5.53 -23.12 7.20
N ASP A 154 -6.02 -22.94 8.43
CA ASP A 154 -5.64 -21.80 9.27
C ASP A 154 -4.14 -21.65 9.47
N ALA A 155 -3.42 -22.78 9.51
CA ALA A 155 -1.95 -22.81 9.65
C ALA A 155 -1.21 -22.32 8.39
N GLN A 156 -1.87 -22.32 7.23
CA GLN A 156 -1.31 -21.82 5.97
C GLN A 156 -1.46 -20.30 5.80
N VAL A 157 -2.15 -19.61 6.71
CA VAL A 157 -2.40 -18.18 6.60
C VAL A 157 -1.77 -17.45 7.76
N THR A 158 -0.91 -16.48 7.47
CA THR A 158 -0.28 -15.63 8.48
C THR A 158 -0.20 -14.17 8.02
N THR A 159 -0.24 -13.25 8.97
CA THR A 159 -0.11 -11.82 8.68
C THR A 159 1.36 -11.41 8.66
N LEU A 160 1.74 -10.71 7.59
CA LEU A 160 3.00 -10.01 7.45
C LEU A 160 2.71 -8.57 7.01
N TYR A 161 2.74 -7.62 7.95
CA TYR A 161 2.53 -6.21 7.65
C TYR A 161 3.57 -5.69 6.67
N TYR A 162 3.21 -4.73 5.83
CA TYR A 162 4.16 -4.06 4.96
C TYR A 162 5.24 -3.32 5.74
N GLY A 163 6.44 -3.34 5.16
CA GLY A 163 7.52 -2.45 5.55
C GLY A 163 7.56 -1.19 4.69
N VAL A 164 7.95 -0.09 5.31
CA VAL A 164 8.20 1.19 4.67
C VAL A 164 9.60 1.67 5.02
N THR A 165 10.27 2.33 4.07
CA THR A 165 11.59 2.92 4.31
C THR A 165 11.46 4.26 5.03
N PRO A 166 12.41 4.63 5.90
CA PRO A 166 12.44 5.99 6.44
C PRO A 166 12.71 7.00 5.32
N PRO A 167 12.49 8.30 5.55
CA PRO A 167 12.85 9.32 4.59
C PRO A 167 14.35 9.25 4.27
N SER A 168 14.69 9.32 2.99
CA SER A 168 16.10 9.31 2.54
C SER A 168 16.86 10.57 2.96
N THR A 169 16.15 11.64 3.26
CA THR A 169 16.68 12.94 3.67
C THR A 169 15.77 13.57 4.70
N TRP A 170 16.35 14.05 5.79
CA TRP A 170 15.67 14.87 6.78
C TRP A 170 15.81 16.35 6.40
N LEU A 171 14.69 17.04 6.28
CA LEU A 171 14.66 18.45 5.96
C LEU A 171 15.07 19.30 7.18
N THR A 172 15.86 20.34 6.94
CA THR A 172 16.10 21.38 7.95
C THR A 172 14.86 22.29 8.08
N ALA A 173 14.72 22.99 9.20
CA ALA A 173 13.64 23.95 9.39
C ALA A 173 13.58 25.02 8.28
N ASP A 174 14.75 25.45 7.77
CA ASP A 174 14.82 26.41 6.65
C ASP A 174 14.32 25.81 5.35
N ALA A 175 14.64 24.54 5.06
CA ALA A 175 14.16 23.83 3.89
C ALA A 175 12.63 23.60 3.95
N ILE A 176 12.09 23.29 5.12
CA ILE A 176 10.65 23.16 5.35
C ILE A 176 9.96 24.51 5.09
N ARG A 177 10.47 25.61 5.68
CA ARG A 177 9.92 26.95 5.42
C ARG A 177 9.93 27.30 3.95
N HIS A 178 11.06 27.12 3.29
CA HIS A 178 11.18 27.40 1.86
C HIS A 178 10.19 26.60 1.00
N GLN A 179 9.99 25.32 1.29
CA GLN A 179 9.00 24.50 0.58
C GLN A 179 7.56 24.94 0.88
N ARG A 180 7.25 25.32 2.13
CA ARG A 180 5.93 25.90 2.48
C ARG A 180 5.66 27.18 1.71
N ASP A 181 6.64 28.10 1.62
CA ASP A 181 6.52 29.33 0.84
C ASP A 181 6.26 29.04 -0.65
N GLN A 182 6.96 28.07 -1.23
CA GLN A 182 6.73 27.66 -2.63
C GLN A 182 5.32 27.07 -2.87
N LEU A 183 4.74 26.45 -1.86
CA LEU A 183 3.38 25.91 -1.89
C LEU A 183 2.31 26.97 -1.56
N GLY A 184 2.71 28.18 -1.21
CA GLY A 184 1.83 29.27 -0.82
C GLY A 184 1.35 29.20 0.63
N PHE A 185 2.04 28.45 1.49
CA PHE A 185 1.75 28.35 2.92
C PHE A 185 2.62 29.31 3.72
N GLY A 186 2.00 29.99 4.71
CA GLY A 186 2.70 30.86 5.65
C GLY A 186 3.42 30.10 6.77
N ALA A 187 4.21 30.83 7.54
CA ALA A 187 4.95 30.27 8.67
C ALA A 187 4.02 29.75 9.81
N ASP A 188 2.89 30.42 9.99
CA ASP A 188 1.91 30.10 11.03
C ASP A 188 0.79 29.16 10.56
N ASP A 189 0.84 28.74 9.29
CA ASP A 189 -0.16 27.82 8.76
C ASP A 189 0.02 26.41 9.31
N PHE A 190 -1.10 25.75 9.61
CA PHE A 190 -1.14 24.34 9.97
C PHE A 190 -1.50 23.52 8.72
N VAL A 191 -0.53 22.77 8.21
CA VAL A 191 -0.63 22.08 6.92
C VAL A 191 -1.04 20.62 7.12
N ILE A 192 -2.18 20.25 6.55
CA ILE A 192 -2.70 18.88 6.53
C ILE A 192 -2.38 18.23 5.18
N GLY A 193 -1.55 17.20 5.16
CA GLY A 193 -1.21 16.45 3.95
C GLY A 193 -2.22 15.33 3.65
N LEU A 194 -2.63 15.18 2.39
CA LEU A 194 -3.34 14.01 1.89
C LEU A 194 -2.66 13.49 0.62
N PHE A 195 -2.11 12.29 0.70
CA PHE A 195 -1.29 11.69 -0.36
C PHE A 195 -2.00 10.46 -0.93
N GLY A 196 -2.20 10.44 -2.25
CA GLY A 196 -2.82 9.31 -2.91
C GLY A 196 -3.49 9.68 -4.23
N ARG A 197 -3.97 8.65 -4.93
CA ARG A 197 -4.70 8.85 -6.18
C ARG A 197 -5.91 9.74 -5.96
N LEU A 198 -6.15 10.67 -6.89
CA LEU A 198 -7.34 11.49 -6.85
C LEU A 198 -8.53 10.68 -7.38
N GLU A 199 -9.33 10.16 -6.46
CA GLU A 199 -10.56 9.39 -6.71
C GLU A 199 -11.48 9.47 -5.49
N HIS A 200 -12.79 9.38 -5.69
CA HIS A 200 -13.80 9.62 -4.66
C HIS A 200 -13.56 8.79 -3.37
N GLY A 201 -13.26 7.50 -3.53
CA GLY A 201 -12.99 6.62 -2.39
C GLY A 201 -11.75 6.94 -1.55
N LYS A 202 -10.94 7.95 -1.93
CA LYS A 202 -9.78 8.42 -1.17
C LYS A 202 -10.07 9.61 -0.26
N GLY A 203 -11.29 10.16 -0.30
CA GLY A 203 -11.79 11.12 0.68
C GLY A 203 -11.19 12.52 0.61
N GLN A 204 -10.61 12.95 -0.55
CA GLN A 204 -10.14 14.34 -0.71
C GLN A 204 -11.25 15.36 -0.47
N HIS A 205 -12.48 15.04 -0.87
CA HIS A 205 -13.66 15.88 -0.63
C HIS A 205 -13.94 16.02 0.88
N LEU A 206 -13.75 14.97 1.69
CA LEU A 206 -13.95 15.03 3.15
C LEU A 206 -12.97 16.01 3.82
N LEU A 207 -11.71 16.06 3.34
CA LEU A 207 -10.73 17.02 3.84
C LEU A 207 -11.13 18.46 3.48
N ILE A 208 -11.63 18.69 2.26
CA ILE A 208 -12.11 20.00 1.82
C ILE A 208 -13.31 20.46 2.65
N GLU A 209 -14.26 19.58 2.91
CA GLU A 209 -15.43 19.84 3.76
C GLU A 209 -15.03 20.08 5.21
N ALA A 210 -14.08 19.32 5.75
CA ALA A 210 -13.56 19.51 7.10
C ALA A 210 -12.86 20.86 7.30
N LEU A 211 -12.11 21.34 6.28
CA LEU A 211 -11.53 22.68 6.27
C LEU A 211 -12.59 23.78 6.25
N ALA A 212 -13.65 23.60 5.46
CA ALA A 212 -14.73 24.56 5.39
C ALA A 212 -15.46 24.76 6.71
N MET A 213 -15.58 23.69 7.53
CA MET A 213 -16.16 23.76 8.88
C MET A 213 -15.33 24.61 9.84
N ALA A 214 -14.04 24.78 9.58
CA ALA A 214 -13.11 25.50 10.45
C ALA A 214 -12.77 26.91 9.90
N SER A 215 -13.23 27.30 8.72
CA SER A 215 -12.69 28.45 7.97
C SER A 215 -12.75 29.77 8.73
N ASP A 216 -13.78 29.99 9.54
CA ASP A 216 -13.97 31.25 10.29
C ASP A 216 -13.16 31.28 11.59
N ASP A 217 -13.00 30.13 12.26
CA ASP A 217 -12.36 30.01 13.57
C ASP A 217 -10.85 29.67 13.46
N ALA A 218 -10.42 29.08 12.36
CA ALA A 218 -9.04 28.63 12.13
C ALA A 218 -8.59 28.85 10.67
N PRO A 219 -8.44 30.10 10.21
CA PRO A 219 -8.05 30.41 8.82
C PRO A 219 -6.64 29.93 8.46
N GLN A 220 -5.81 29.56 9.43
CA GLN A 220 -4.48 29.00 9.25
C GLN A 220 -4.49 27.52 8.82
N LEU A 221 -5.62 26.82 8.91
CA LEU A 221 -5.70 25.44 8.43
C LEU A 221 -5.57 25.39 6.91
N LYS A 222 -4.60 24.63 6.42
CA LYS A 222 -4.29 24.45 5.01
C LYS A 222 -4.25 22.97 4.65
N ALA A 223 -4.58 22.65 3.40
CA ALA A 223 -4.43 21.30 2.87
C ALA A 223 -3.41 21.24 1.74
N LEU A 224 -2.56 20.23 1.77
CA LEU A 224 -1.71 19.81 0.68
C LEU A 224 -2.24 18.48 0.12
N ILE A 225 -2.86 18.51 -1.06
CA ILE A 225 -3.42 17.33 -1.72
C ILE A 225 -2.49 16.91 -2.85
N VAL A 226 -1.86 15.73 -2.72
CA VAL A 226 -0.83 15.22 -3.63
C VAL A 226 -1.27 13.94 -4.30
N GLY A 227 -1.31 13.92 -5.64
CA GLY A 227 -1.63 12.72 -6.40
C GLY A 227 -2.10 13.00 -7.83
N HIS A 228 -2.20 11.92 -8.61
CA HIS A 228 -2.73 12.00 -9.97
C HIS A 228 -4.18 11.51 -10.03
N GLU A 229 -4.90 12.02 -11.02
CA GLU A 229 -6.28 11.61 -11.26
C GLU A 229 -6.36 10.19 -11.85
N MET A 230 -7.29 9.39 -11.33
CA MET A 230 -7.66 8.12 -11.95
C MET A 230 -8.69 8.29 -13.07
N LYS A 231 -9.54 9.31 -12.96
CA LYS A 231 -10.52 9.71 -13.97
C LYS A 231 -10.33 11.20 -14.26
N PRO A 232 -10.20 11.59 -15.53
CA PRO A 232 -10.09 13.00 -15.88
C PRO A 232 -11.25 13.81 -15.31
N GLY A 233 -10.94 14.98 -14.75
CA GLY A 233 -11.93 15.95 -14.26
C GLY A 233 -12.26 15.85 -12.76
N TYR A 234 -11.76 14.85 -12.02
CA TYR A 234 -12.01 14.76 -10.58
C TYR A 234 -11.27 15.86 -9.80
N ARG A 235 -10.09 16.28 -10.24
CA ARG A 235 -9.40 17.47 -9.67
C ARG A 235 -10.26 18.74 -9.82
N ASP A 236 -10.86 18.91 -11.00
CA ASP A 236 -11.75 20.06 -11.26
C ASP A 236 -13.01 20.02 -10.37
N GLU A 237 -13.51 18.81 -10.07
CA GLU A 237 -14.62 18.64 -9.12
C GLU A 237 -14.22 19.07 -7.72
N LEU A 238 -13.05 18.67 -7.24
CA LEU A 238 -12.52 19.08 -5.94
C LEU A 238 -12.27 20.59 -5.86
N GLN A 239 -11.74 21.21 -6.91
CA GLN A 239 -11.53 22.66 -6.98
C GLN A 239 -12.85 23.42 -6.97
N ARG A 240 -13.87 22.92 -7.69
CA ARG A 240 -15.22 23.49 -7.63
C ARG A 240 -15.84 23.37 -6.25
N LEU A 241 -15.68 22.23 -5.60
CA LEU A 241 -16.13 22.02 -4.22
C LEU A 241 -15.46 23.05 -3.28
N ALA A 242 -14.14 23.18 -3.34
CA ALA A 242 -13.39 24.14 -2.54
C ALA A 242 -13.84 25.59 -2.78
N LYS A 243 -14.14 25.97 -4.05
CA LYS A 243 -14.65 27.28 -4.40
C LYS A 243 -16.05 27.52 -3.83
N ASN A 244 -16.93 26.55 -3.95
CA ASN A 244 -18.31 26.66 -3.45
C ASN A 244 -18.37 26.77 -1.93
N LEU A 245 -17.40 26.16 -1.24
CA LEU A 245 -17.25 26.20 0.22
C LEU A 245 -16.38 27.37 0.71
N GLY A 246 -15.82 28.21 -0.20
CA GLY A 246 -15.04 29.39 0.16
C GLY A 246 -13.61 29.12 0.63
N VAL A 247 -13.08 27.89 0.48
CA VAL A 247 -11.78 27.47 1.01
C VAL A 247 -10.70 27.26 -0.05
N SER A 248 -10.89 27.74 -1.26
CA SER A 248 -9.92 27.57 -2.36
C SER A 248 -8.52 28.10 -2.03
N ALA A 249 -8.41 29.18 -1.28
CA ALA A 249 -7.13 29.77 -0.87
C ALA A 249 -6.40 28.94 0.22
N ASN A 250 -7.08 27.96 0.78
CA ASN A 250 -6.52 27.10 1.83
C ASN A 250 -5.98 25.76 1.29
N ILE A 251 -6.05 25.54 -0.03
CA ILE A 251 -5.74 24.21 -0.61
C ILE A 251 -4.71 24.35 -1.73
N ALA A 252 -3.58 23.64 -1.58
CA ALA A 252 -2.61 23.40 -2.63
C ALA A 252 -2.79 21.99 -3.22
N PHE A 253 -2.84 21.92 -4.57
CA PHE A 253 -2.86 20.65 -5.30
C PHE A 253 -1.52 20.43 -5.98
N MET A 254 -0.95 19.24 -5.80
CA MET A 254 0.25 18.79 -6.50
C MET A 254 -0.01 17.48 -7.27
N ASP A 255 0.77 17.28 -8.30
CA ASP A 255 0.78 16.01 -9.03
C ASP A 255 1.50 14.92 -8.23
N PHE A 256 1.44 13.70 -8.74
CA PHE A 256 2.11 12.56 -8.13
C PHE A 256 3.63 12.81 -7.97
N VAL A 257 4.15 12.46 -6.80
CA VAL A 257 5.58 12.44 -6.50
C VAL A 257 6.01 11.02 -6.09
N ALA A 258 7.16 10.58 -6.59
CA ALA A 258 7.66 9.22 -6.34
C ALA A 258 8.16 9.04 -4.89
N ALA A 259 8.64 10.11 -4.25
CA ALA A 259 9.14 10.11 -2.87
C ALA A 259 8.35 11.12 -2.02
N PRO A 260 7.13 10.77 -1.57
CA PRO A 260 6.25 11.69 -0.85
C PRO A 260 6.76 12.11 0.53
N GLN A 261 7.73 11.38 1.10
CA GLN A 261 8.29 11.63 2.43
C GLN A 261 8.89 13.04 2.57
N MET A 262 9.40 13.61 1.47
CA MET A 262 9.90 14.99 1.47
C MET A 262 8.76 15.99 1.70
N LEU A 263 7.62 15.77 1.05
CA LEU A 263 6.44 16.60 1.22
C LEU A 263 5.69 16.31 2.52
N MET A 264 5.75 15.08 3.03
CA MET A 264 5.17 14.75 4.34
C MET A 264 5.83 15.56 5.46
N GLN A 265 7.17 15.77 5.40
CA GLN A 265 7.89 16.59 6.37
C GLN A 265 7.52 18.09 6.35
N VAL A 266 6.82 18.55 5.32
CA VAL A 266 6.30 19.91 5.21
C VAL A 266 4.97 20.06 5.97
N CYS A 267 4.28 18.95 6.25
CA CYS A 267 2.98 18.93 6.88
C CYS A 267 3.07 18.90 8.42
N ASP A 268 2.08 19.45 9.10
CA ASP A 268 1.89 19.30 10.55
C ASP A 268 1.21 17.99 10.91
N CYS A 269 0.33 17.51 10.03
CA CYS A 269 -0.22 16.16 10.10
C CYS A 269 -0.50 15.62 8.69
N VAL A 270 -0.59 14.29 8.59
CA VAL A 270 -1.00 13.60 7.36
C VAL A 270 -2.29 12.85 7.63
N THR A 271 -3.27 13.03 6.73
CA THR A 271 -4.54 12.30 6.82
C THR A 271 -4.70 11.26 5.72
N LEU A 272 -5.27 10.11 6.11
CA LEU A 272 -5.76 9.07 5.19
C LEU A 272 -7.27 8.99 5.34
N ALA A 273 -7.98 9.70 4.46
CA ALA A 273 -9.43 9.85 4.52
C ALA A 273 -10.19 8.82 3.67
N SER A 274 -9.53 7.74 3.24
CA SER A 274 -10.14 6.69 2.42
C SER A 274 -11.35 6.07 3.12
N GLU A 275 -12.44 5.83 2.36
CA GLU A 275 -13.62 5.12 2.84
C GLU A 275 -13.28 3.72 3.34
N GLU A 276 -12.38 3.05 2.64
CA GLU A 276 -11.84 1.75 3.01
C GLU A 276 -10.43 1.58 2.44
N GLU A 277 -9.49 1.21 3.29
CA GLU A 277 -8.12 0.96 2.91
C GLU A 277 -7.68 -0.44 3.37
N THR A 278 -7.01 -1.18 2.50
CA THR A 278 -6.54 -2.53 2.88
C THR A 278 -5.39 -2.47 3.87
N PHE A 279 -4.47 -1.52 3.72
CA PHE A 279 -3.38 -1.26 4.65
C PHE A 279 -3.24 0.24 4.94
N GLY A 280 -2.90 1.06 3.91
CA GLY A 280 -2.70 2.50 4.07
C GLY A 280 -1.24 2.86 4.30
N LEU A 281 -0.35 2.50 3.36
CA LEU A 281 1.10 2.75 3.42
C LEU A 281 1.47 4.19 3.77
N VAL A 282 0.66 5.17 3.36
CA VAL A 282 0.84 6.60 3.64
C VAL A 282 0.96 6.88 5.15
N LEU A 283 0.23 6.13 5.99
CA LEU A 283 0.26 6.35 7.45
C LEU A 283 1.61 5.96 8.06
N PRO A 284 2.13 4.72 7.90
CA PRO A 284 3.44 4.38 8.44
C PRO A 284 4.57 5.17 7.75
N GLU A 285 4.42 5.60 6.49
CA GLU A 285 5.38 6.50 5.82
C GLU A 285 5.43 7.86 6.54
N ALA A 286 4.27 8.47 6.85
CA ALA A 286 4.20 9.72 7.58
C ALA A 286 4.68 9.59 9.04
N MET A 287 4.28 8.52 9.73
CA MET A 287 4.74 8.21 11.09
C MET A 287 6.26 8.09 11.15
N ARG A 288 6.90 7.42 10.19
CA ARG A 288 8.36 7.33 10.10
C ARG A 288 9.05 8.66 9.75
N CYS A 289 8.31 9.60 9.19
CA CYS A 289 8.77 10.99 9.05
C CYS A 289 8.61 11.80 10.36
N GLY A 290 8.09 11.23 11.43
CA GLY A 290 7.83 11.94 12.68
C GLY A 290 6.63 12.90 12.57
N ILE A 291 5.67 12.60 11.71
CA ILE A 291 4.49 13.44 11.47
C ILE A 291 3.27 12.78 12.10
N ALA A 292 2.47 13.56 12.82
CA ALA A 292 1.21 13.11 13.39
C ALA A 292 0.25 12.64 12.28
N VAL A 293 -0.53 11.58 12.54
CA VAL A 293 -1.41 10.98 11.54
C VAL A 293 -2.86 10.95 11.99
N ILE A 294 -3.77 11.12 11.02
CA ILE A 294 -5.20 10.94 11.20
C ILE A 294 -5.66 9.91 10.16
N GLY A 295 -6.35 8.85 10.57
CA GLY A 295 -6.84 7.82 9.66
C GLY A 295 -8.32 7.52 9.84
N SER A 296 -9.00 7.01 8.80
CA SER A 296 -10.36 6.52 8.94
C SER A 296 -10.40 5.25 9.81
N ASN A 297 -11.46 5.05 10.59
CA ASN A 297 -11.60 3.90 11.49
C ASN A 297 -12.02 2.60 10.78
N ARG A 298 -11.65 2.42 9.50
CA ARG A 298 -12.05 1.26 8.69
C ARG A 298 -10.88 0.58 7.99
N GLY A 299 -11.14 -0.66 7.55
CA GLY A 299 -10.15 -1.47 6.85
C GLY A 299 -8.96 -1.83 7.73
N GLY A 300 -7.75 -1.72 7.16
CA GLY A 300 -6.49 -1.98 7.86
C GLY A 300 -5.98 -0.82 8.72
N VAL A 301 -6.58 0.37 8.63
CA VAL A 301 -6.12 1.58 9.33
C VAL A 301 -6.08 1.42 10.86
N PRO A 302 -7.09 0.80 11.52
CA PRO A 302 -7.05 0.54 12.96
C PRO A 302 -5.97 -0.47 13.40
N GLU A 303 -5.33 -1.15 12.46
CA GLU A 303 -4.19 -2.01 12.77
C GLU A 303 -2.85 -1.25 12.74
N ILE A 304 -2.84 -0.04 12.15
CA ILE A 304 -1.68 0.86 12.07
C ILE A 304 -1.74 1.89 13.19
N ILE A 305 -2.89 2.54 13.36
CA ILE A 305 -3.09 3.60 14.35
C ILE A 305 -3.76 3.03 15.60
N THR A 306 -3.10 3.17 16.74
CA THR A 306 -3.72 3.07 18.06
C THR A 306 -4.25 4.46 18.43
N HIS A 307 -5.59 4.63 18.43
CA HIS A 307 -6.24 5.92 18.66
C HIS A 307 -5.76 6.58 19.97
N GLU A 308 -5.44 7.89 19.89
CA GLU A 308 -4.91 8.72 20.98
C GLU A 308 -3.55 8.30 21.57
N LYS A 309 -2.87 7.35 20.90
CA LYS A 309 -1.51 6.93 21.29
C LYS A 309 -0.50 7.15 20.17
N THR A 310 -0.79 6.67 18.96
CA THR A 310 0.13 6.74 17.82
C THR A 310 -0.45 7.54 16.65
N GLY A 311 -1.61 8.15 16.83
CA GLY A 311 -2.35 8.94 15.87
C GLY A 311 -3.82 9.01 16.24
N LEU A 312 -4.62 9.62 15.39
CA LEU A 312 -6.05 9.78 15.63
C LEU A 312 -6.86 8.99 14.59
N LEU A 313 -7.98 8.42 15.02
CA LEU A 313 -8.97 7.81 14.16
C LEU A 313 -10.22 8.69 14.08
N PHE A 314 -10.81 8.78 12.89
CA PHE A 314 -12.10 9.47 12.67
C PHE A 314 -13.11 8.50 12.00
N GLU A 315 -14.40 8.80 12.14
CA GLU A 315 -15.47 8.00 11.55
C GLU A 315 -15.43 8.10 10.02
N SER A 316 -15.23 6.96 9.36
CA SER A 316 -15.10 6.89 7.90
C SER A 316 -16.30 7.49 7.18
N GLY A 317 -16.05 8.40 6.23
CA GLY A 317 -17.08 9.11 5.47
C GLY A 317 -17.63 10.35 6.17
N GLU A 318 -17.19 10.68 7.37
CA GLU A 318 -17.72 11.76 8.20
C GLU A 318 -16.73 12.95 8.23
N ALA A 319 -16.97 13.98 7.41
CA ALA A 319 -16.14 15.19 7.38
C ALA A 319 -16.10 15.91 8.75
N SER A 320 -17.21 15.90 9.49
CA SER A 320 -17.29 16.49 10.84
C SER A 320 -16.39 15.77 11.85
N SER A 321 -16.29 14.44 11.76
CA SER A 321 -15.39 13.66 12.60
C SER A 321 -13.92 13.94 12.24
N LEU A 322 -13.59 14.04 10.95
CA LEU A 322 -12.25 14.43 10.49
C LEU A 322 -11.90 15.85 10.98
N HIS A 323 -12.81 16.81 10.83
CA HIS A 323 -12.66 18.16 11.35
C HIS A 323 -12.31 18.18 12.83
N GLN A 324 -13.05 17.44 13.68
CA GLN A 324 -12.78 17.36 15.10
C GLN A 324 -11.34 16.89 15.40
N GLN A 325 -10.84 15.87 14.70
CA GLN A 325 -9.49 15.38 14.93
C GLN A 325 -8.42 16.37 14.44
N ILE A 326 -8.66 17.08 13.33
CA ILE A 326 -7.78 18.15 12.87
C ILE A 326 -7.71 19.28 13.91
N CYS A 327 -8.85 19.74 14.42
CA CYS A 327 -8.90 20.80 15.45
C CYS A 327 -8.17 20.39 16.74
N ARG A 328 -8.25 19.13 17.15
CA ARG A 328 -7.51 18.63 18.33
C ARG A 328 -6.00 18.77 18.16
N LEU A 329 -5.45 18.41 16.98
CA LEU A 329 -4.02 18.58 16.70
C LEU A 329 -3.61 20.04 16.55
N TYR A 330 -4.50 20.86 15.98
CA TYR A 330 -4.26 22.29 15.79
C TYR A 330 -4.23 23.06 17.11
N THR A 331 -5.16 22.77 18.03
CA THR A 331 -5.31 23.48 19.29
C THR A 331 -4.41 22.98 20.43
N ASP A 332 -3.84 21.78 20.28
CA ASP A 332 -2.95 21.17 21.29
C ASP A 332 -1.65 20.68 20.61
N PRO A 333 -0.65 21.59 20.47
CA PRO A 333 0.65 21.25 19.86
C PRO A 333 1.42 20.19 20.63
N ASP A 334 1.34 20.17 21.97
CA ASP A 334 2.03 19.19 22.81
C ASP A 334 1.46 17.80 22.58
N PHE A 335 0.15 17.68 22.49
CA PHE A 335 -0.51 16.42 22.15
C PHE A 335 -0.17 15.94 20.74
N LYS A 336 -0.11 16.87 19.74
CA LYS A 336 0.33 16.56 18.38
C LYS A 336 1.75 15.98 18.38
N GLU A 337 2.69 16.63 19.08
CA GLU A 337 4.08 16.19 19.16
C GLU A 337 4.20 14.82 19.86
N GLN A 338 3.50 14.61 20.95
CA GLN A 338 3.44 13.31 21.64
C GLN A 338 2.95 12.19 20.71
N LEU A 339 1.89 12.44 19.93
CA LEU A 339 1.38 11.45 18.96
C LEU A 339 2.38 11.17 17.84
N ALA A 340 3.06 12.19 17.34
CA ALA A 340 4.08 12.07 16.30
C ALA A 340 5.29 11.25 16.78
N GLU A 341 5.79 11.52 17.97
CA GLU A 341 6.91 10.78 18.59
C GLU A 341 6.55 9.32 18.85
N THR A 342 5.42 9.07 19.50
CA THR A 342 4.98 7.71 19.82
C THR A 342 4.65 6.94 18.53
N GLY A 343 4.01 7.60 17.57
CA GLY A 343 3.72 7.04 16.26
C GLY A 343 4.99 6.65 15.50
N LYS A 344 6.01 7.51 15.53
CA LYS A 344 7.30 7.22 14.90
C LYS A 344 7.96 5.99 15.51
N LEU A 345 8.05 5.92 16.85
CA LEU A 345 8.65 4.78 17.56
C LEU A 345 7.94 3.46 17.20
N GLU A 346 6.60 3.44 17.21
CA GLU A 346 5.84 2.26 16.85
C GLU A 346 6.01 1.89 15.36
N ALA A 347 6.08 2.89 14.47
CA ALA A 347 6.28 2.64 13.04
C ALA A 347 7.70 2.13 12.73
N ASP A 348 8.73 2.64 13.42
CA ASP A 348 10.10 2.17 13.28
C ASP A 348 10.26 0.72 13.76
N GLU A 349 9.50 0.30 14.79
CA GLU A 349 9.52 -1.08 15.30
C GLU A 349 8.70 -2.05 14.44
N ARG A 350 7.50 -1.66 14.01
CA ARG A 350 6.54 -2.58 13.39
C ARG A 350 6.55 -2.59 11.88
N PHE A 351 6.99 -1.51 11.25
CA PHE A 351 6.86 -1.29 9.81
C PHE A 351 8.22 -1.01 9.14
N ASP A 352 9.31 -1.47 9.73
CA ASP A 352 10.62 -1.37 9.10
C ASP A 352 10.70 -2.23 7.84
N ALA A 353 11.24 -1.66 6.74
CA ALA A 353 11.31 -2.34 5.45
C ALA A 353 12.29 -3.51 5.46
N ASP A 354 13.44 -3.36 6.10
CA ASP A 354 14.47 -4.41 6.13
C ASP A 354 13.99 -5.59 6.96
N ASP A 355 13.34 -5.35 8.09
CA ASP A 355 12.79 -6.40 8.95
C ASP A 355 11.60 -7.08 8.29
N HIS A 356 10.77 -6.34 7.55
CA HIS A 356 9.72 -6.93 6.73
C HIS A 356 10.29 -7.91 5.69
N PHE A 357 11.29 -7.50 4.91
CA PHE A 357 11.85 -8.37 3.87
C PHE A 357 12.64 -9.56 4.45
N LYS A 358 13.32 -9.40 5.59
CA LYS A 358 13.91 -10.55 6.32
C LYS A 358 12.84 -11.53 6.78
N ALA A 359 11.70 -11.04 7.31
CA ALA A 359 10.59 -11.89 7.71
C ALA A 359 9.94 -12.58 6.50
N LEU A 360 9.75 -11.87 5.38
CA LEU A 360 9.29 -12.45 4.13
C LEU A 360 10.21 -13.60 3.67
N GLU A 361 11.51 -13.36 3.59
CA GLU A 361 12.50 -14.38 3.22
C GLU A 361 12.43 -15.60 4.15
N LYS A 362 12.34 -15.37 5.45
CA LYS A 362 12.19 -16.44 6.45
C LYS A 362 10.95 -17.29 6.20
N HIS A 363 9.79 -16.67 5.97
CA HIS A 363 8.56 -17.39 5.65
C HIS A 363 8.69 -18.23 4.38
N ILE A 364 9.27 -17.66 3.33
CA ILE A 364 9.52 -18.35 2.05
C ILE A 364 10.44 -19.56 2.27
N LEU A 365 11.55 -19.40 3.01
CA LEU A 365 12.50 -20.47 3.30
C LEU A 365 11.90 -21.61 4.15
N GLN A 366 10.97 -21.28 5.04
CA GLN A 366 10.30 -22.29 5.88
C GLN A 366 9.34 -23.17 5.06
N THR A 367 8.71 -22.62 4.01
CA THR A 367 7.76 -23.35 3.16
C THR A 367 8.42 -24.50 2.37
N THR A 368 9.74 -24.44 2.12
CA THR A 368 10.46 -25.49 1.39
C THR A 368 11.03 -26.61 2.27
N ARG A 369 10.96 -26.48 3.59
CA ARG A 369 11.53 -27.44 4.55
C ARG A 369 10.50 -28.39 5.15
N GLY A 370 9.21 -28.20 4.86
CA GLY A 370 8.11 -29.09 5.25
C GLY A 370 7.67 -29.96 4.10
#